data_ac5eb8fc283848dfefeae01172545e54
#
_entry.id   ac5eb8fc283848dfefeae01172545e54
#
_cell.length_a   1.000
_cell.length_b   1.000
_cell.length_c   1.000
_cell.angle_alpha   90.00
_cell.angle_beta   90.00
_cell.angle_gamma   90.00
#
_symmetry.space_group_name_H-M   'P 1'
#
loop_
_entity.id
_entity.type
_entity.pdbx_description
1 polymer ?
#
loop_
_entity_poly.entity_id
_entity_poly.type
_entity_poly.pdbx_seq_one_letter_code
_entity_poly.pdbx_strand_id
1 'polypeptide(L)'
;YDTDPVGWDKDVRPAIQSPADLIIYELHVRDFSISPTSGLKYQGKYLALTEPKAIEYLKNLGINAIHFQPVFDYASVDETQLNKPQFNWGYDPKNYNVPEGSYSTDPYSPGTRIKEFKEMVMALHKAGIRVIFDAVYNHTFDINGSNFQRTYPDYYYRKNKEGKYSDG
;
A
#
# COMPACT_ATOMS: atom_id res chain seq x y z
N TYR A 1 1.56 -7.95 19.42
CA TYR A 1 0.21 -7.73 18.86
C TYR A 1 -0.05 -8.81 17.84
N ASP A 2 -1.17 -9.51 17.98
CA ASP A 2 -1.65 -10.44 16.96
C ASP A 2 -2.35 -9.61 15.85
N THR A 3 -1.69 -9.47 14.73
CA THR A 3 -2.21 -8.72 13.57
C THR A 3 -2.47 -9.64 12.38
N ASP A 4 -2.38 -10.95 12.60
CA ASP A 4 -2.59 -11.91 11.53
C ASP A 4 -4.09 -12.24 11.38
N PRO A 5 -4.64 -12.12 10.20
CA PRO A 5 -5.98 -12.63 9.93
C PRO A 5 -5.99 -14.16 10.01
N VAL A 6 -7.17 -14.72 10.27
CA VAL A 6 -7.36 -16.18 10.34
C VAL A 6 -6.87 -16.84 9.05
N GLY A 7 -5.93 -17.77 9.17
CA GLY A 7 -5.37 -18.52 8.05
C GLY A 7 -4.19 -17.86 7.36
N TRP A 8 -3.66 -16.76 7.89
CA TRP A 8 -2.46 -16.11 7.33
C TRP A 8 -1.26 -17.04 7.25
N ASP A 9 -1.09 -17.91 8.24
CA ASP A 9 -0.05 -18.93 8.30
C ASP A 9 -0.12 -19.96 7.15
N LYS A 10 -1.26 -20.03 6.47
CA LYS A 10 -1.52 -20.93 5.32
C LYS A 10 -1.60 -20.18 3.99
N ASP A 11 -1.37 -18.88 3.98
CA ASP A 11 -1.39 -18.10 2.74
C ASP A 11 -0.25 -18.53 1.82
N VAL A 12 -0.58 -18.78 0.57
CA VAL A 12 0.38 -19.22 -0.44
C VAL A 12 0.28 -18.31 -1.66
N ARG A 13 1.39 -17.64 -1.95
CA ARG A 13 1.52 -16.84 -3.17
C ARG A 13 1.31 -17.72 -4.41
N PRO A 14 0.45 -17.34 -5.37
CA PRO A 14 0.25 -18.08 -6.61
C PRO A 14 1.57 -18.36 -7.35
N ALA A 15 1.78 -19.59 -7.82
CA ALA A 15 2.99 -19.96 -8.56
C ALA A 15 2.97 -19.37 -9.97
N ILE A 16 4.15 -19.09 -10.51
CA ILE A 16 4.41 -18.81 -11.95
C ILE A 16 5.64 -19.59 -12.36
N GLN A 17 5.72 -19.93 -13.65
CA GLN A 17 6.88 -20.63 -14.21
C GLN A 17 7.96 -19.63 -14.63
N SER A 18 7.57 -18.49 -15.16
CA SER A 18 8.48 -17.43 -15.63
C SER A 18 7.90 -16.05 -15.29
N PRO A 19 8.74 -15.04 -15.04
CA PRO A 19 8.28 -13.64 -14.97
C PRO A 19 7.54 -13.17 -16.23
N ALA A 20 7.82 -13.77 -17.39
CA ALA A 20 7.12 -13.46 -18.64
C ALA A 20 5.65 -13.92 -18.66
N ASP A 21 5.23 -14.75 -17.71
CA ASP A 21 3.84 -15.21 -17.59
C ASP A 21 2.96 -14.19 -16.85
N LEU A 22 3.54 -13.09 -16.33
CA LEU A 22 2.79 -12.08 -15.60
C LEU A 22 2.00 -11.18 -16.54
N ILE A 23 0.71 -11.07 -16.28
CA ILE A 23 -0.18 -10.04 -16.82
C ILE A 23 -0.48 -9.10 -15.67
N ILE A 24 0.21 -7.96 -15.67
CA ILE A 24 0.25 -7.04 -14.53
C ILE A 24 -0.76 -5.91 -14.74
N TYR A 25 -1.54 -5.63 -13.72
CA TYR A 25 -2.40 -4.46 -13.61
C TYR A 25 -1.88 -3.54 -12.51
N GLU A 26 -1.47 -2.33 -12.88
CA GLU A 26 -1.09 -1.31 -11.90
C GLU A 26 -2.36 -0.71 -11.27
N LEU A 27 -2.37 -0.60 -9.93
CA LEU A 27 -3.56 -0.24 -9.19
C LEU A 27 -3.23 0.70 -8.02
N HIS A 28 -3.98 1.79 -7.93
CA HIS A 28 -4.02 2.65 -6.75
C HIS A 28 -5.19 2.24 -5.85
N VAL A 29 -4.93 1.89 -4.58
CA VAL A 29 -5.93 1.29 -3.67
C VAL A 29 -7.19 2.15 -3.56
N ARG A 30 -7.02 3.47 -3.34
CA ARG A 30 -8.16 4.38 -3.22
C ARG A 30 -8.93 4.49 -4.53
N ASP A 31 -8.25 4.78 -5.61
CA ASP A 31 -8.90 5.16 -6.88
C ASP A 31 -9.61 3.99 -7.55
N PHE A 32 -9.18 2.77 -7.30
CA PHE A 32 -9.84 1.57 -7.78
C PHE A 32 -11.32 1.49 -7.36
N SER A 33 -11.66 1.96 -6.17
CA SER A 33 -12.98 1.72 -5.58
C SER A 33 -13.67 2.95 -4.99
N ILE A 34 -13.04 4.13 -4.95
CA ILE A 34 -13.58 5.32 -4.24
C ILE A 34 -14.86 5.86 -4.87
N SER A 35 -15.10 5.62 -6.15
CA SER A 35 -16.32 6.09 -6.81
C SER A 35 -17.56 5.42 -6.20
N PRO A 36 -18.62 6.18 -5.90
CA PRO A 36 -19.90 5.60 -5.47
C PRO A 36 -20.48 4.60 -6.48
N THR A 37 -20.12 4.75 -7.76
CA THR A 37 -20.57 3.83 -8.83
C THR A 37 -19.82 2.49 -8.84
N SER A 38 -18.74 2.33 -8.05
CA SER A 38 -18.05 1.05 -7.91
C SER A 38 -18.97 -0.04 -7.36
N GLY A 39 -19.95 0.37 -6.52
CA GLY A 39 -20.87 -0.54 -5.86
C GLY A 39 -20.18 -1.46 -4.85
N LEU A 40 -18.98 -1.08 -4.39
CA LEU A 40 -18.24 -1.74 -3.33
C LEU A 40 -18.56 -1.10 -1.97
N LYS A 41 -18.54 -1.91 -0.91
CA LYS A 41 -18.83 -1.46 0.45
C LYS A 41 -17.68 -0.65 1.05
N TYR A 42 -16.45 -1.12 0.84
CA TYR A 42 -15.25 -0.55 1.45
C TYR A 42 -14.53 0.39 0.47
N GLN A 43 -15.23 1.40 -0.03
CA GLN A 43 -14.70 2.34 -1.03
C GLN A 43 -13.38 2.99 -0.60
N GLY A 44 -12.37 2.90 -1.45
CA GLY A 44 -11.03 3.46 -1.22
C GLY A 44 -10.19 2.73 -0.17
N LYS A 45 -10.56 1.53 0.26
CA LYS A 45 -9.91 0.79 1.35
C LYS A 45 -9.31 -0.54 0.87
N TYR A 46 -8.36 -1.08 1.64
CA TYR A 46 -7.82 -2.43 1.41
C TYR A 46 -8.91 -3.47 1.26
N LEU A 47 -9.92 -3.41 2.12
CA LEU A 47 -11.01 -4.38 2.14
C LEU A 47 -11.89 -4.35 0.89
N ALA A 48 -11.88 -3.28 0.09
CA ALA A 48 -12.57 -3.27 -1.21
C ALA A 48 -12.07 -4.39 -2.12
N LEU A 49 -10.77 -4.69 -2.04
CA LEU A 49 -10.13 -5.74 -2.85
C LEU A 49 -10.35 -7.16 -2.32
N THR A 50 -11.06 -7.31 -1.20
CA THR A 50 -11.53 -8.61 -0.69
C THR A 50 -12.95 -8.93 -1.14
N GLU A 51 -13.68 -7.95 -1.66
CA GLU A 51 -15.09 -8.11 -2.03
C GLU A 51 -15.25 -8.96 -3.32
N PRO A 52 -16.22 -9.88 -3.36
CA PRO A 52 -16.41 -10.76 -4.50
C PRO A 52 -16.51 -10.02 -5.84
N LYS A 53 -17.20 -8.88 -5.87
CA LYS A 53 -17.36 -8.05 -7.07
C LYS A 53 -16.03 -7.50 -7.61
N ALA A 54 -15.14 -7.07 -6.71
CA ALA A 54 -13.81 -6.59 -7.08
C ALA A 54 -12.94 -7.74 -7.61
N ILE A 55 -12.95 -8.86 -6.92
CA ILE A 55 -12.23 -10.08 -7.33
C ILE A 55 -12.71 -10.57 -8.70
N GLU A 56 -14.01 -10.64 -8.92
CA GLU A 56 -14.58 -11.03 -10.21
C GLU A 56 -14.17 -10.09 -11.34
N TYR A 57 -14.23 -8.78 -11.10
CA TYR A 57 -13.78 -7.79 -12.08
C TYR A 57 -12.31 -8.01 -12.47
N LEU A 58 -11.43 -8.15 -11.50
CA LEU A 58 -9.98 -8.36 -11.71
C LEU A 58 -9.72 -9.67 -12.47
N LYS A 59 -10.44 -10.74 -12.12
CA LYS A 59 -10.34 -12.02 -12.85
C LYS A 59 -10.83 -11.91 -14.30
N ASN A 60 -11.91 -11.18 -14.53
CA ASN A 60 -12.45 -10.96 -15.87
C ASN A 60 -11.54 -10.12 -16.78
N LEU A 61 -10.65 -9.28 -16.19
CA LEU A 61 -9.58 -8.62 -16.93
C LEU A 61 -8.50 -9.59 -17.43
N GLY A 62 -8.47 -10.83 -16.92
CA GLY A 62 -7.48 -11.83 -17.31
C GLY A 62 -6.10 -11.60 -16.69
N ILE A 63 -5.98 -10.75 -15.67
CA ILE A 63 -4.72 -10.48 -14.96
C ILE A 63 -4.38 -11.60 -13.97
N ASN A 64 -3.10 -11.76 -13.70
CA ASN A 64 -2.60 -12.68 -12.68
C ASN A 64 -1.65 -12.01 -11.66
N ALA A 65 -1.44 -10.71 -11.79
CA ALA A 65 -0.70 -9.90 -10.82
C ALA A 65 -1.26 -8.48 -10.73
N ILE A 66 -1.27 -7.93 -9.53
CA ILE A 66 -1.49 -6.51 -9.28
C ILE A 66 -0.19 -5.90 -8.80
N HIS A 67 0.20 -4.79 -9.43
CA HIS A 67 1.27 -3.91 -8.98
C HIS A 67 0.61 -2.72 -8.28
N PHE A 68 0.65 -2.72 -6.96
CA PHE A 68 0.12 -1.60 -6.19
C PHE A 68 1.05 -0.40 -6.28
N GLN A 69 0.51 0.77 -6.63
CA GLN A 69 1.15 2.04 -6.32
C GLN A 69 1.42 2.11 -4.81
N PRO A 70 2.35 2.95 -4.33
CA PRO A 70 2.87 2.81 -2.97
C PRO A 70 1.79 2.67 -1.90
N VAL A 71 1.92 1.65 -1.08
CA VAL A 71 1.03 1.30 0.04
C VAL A 71 1.72 1.45 1.39
N PHE A 72 2.94 1.99 1.41
CA PHE A 72 3.61 2.38 2.65
C PHE A 72 3.08 3.72 3.11
N ASP A 73 3.10 3.92 4.43
CA ASP A 73 2.65 5.14 5.10
C ASP A 73 3.35 6.39 4.52
N TYR A 74 2.57 7.27 3.93
CA TYR A 74 3.02 8.48 3.27
C TYR A 74 2.44 9.74 3.91
N ALA A 75 3.02 10.91 3.64
CA ALA A 75 2.82 12.10 4.46
C ALA A 75 1.64 12.96 4.06
N SER A 76 1.31 13.05 2.77
CA SER A 76 0.44 14.12 2.27
C SER A 76 -1.06 13.81 2.26
N VAL A 77 -1.50 12.75 2.91
CA VAL A 77 -2.90 12.54 3.25
C VAL A 77 -3.09 12.73 4.75
N ASP A 78 -3.96 13.64 5.12
CA ASP A 78 -4.35 13.87 6.52
C ASP A 78 -5.36 12.81 6.95
N GLU A 79 -4.88 11.79 7.66
CA GLU A 79 -5.71 10.69 8.16
C GLU A 79 -6.79 11.15 9.16
N THR A 80 -6.67 12.34 9.72
CA THR A 80 -7.69 12.90 10.63
C THR A 80 -8.88 13.50 9.88
N GLN A 81 -8.79 13.64 8.56
CA GLN A 81 -9.77 14.30 7.72
C GLN A 81 -10.18 13.45 6.48
N LEU A 82 -10.27 12.14 6.65
CA LEU A 82 -10.60 11.22 5.54
C LEU A 82 -12.02 11.38 4.98
N ASN A 83 -12.85 12.17 5.61
CA ASN A 83 -14.16 12.61 5.09
C ASN A 83 -14.06 13.70 4.00
N LYS A 84 -12.88 14.27 3.81
CA LYS A 84 -12.60 15.22 2.72
C LYS A 84 -11.91 14.52 1.56
N PRO A 85 -12.18 14.93 0.30
CA PRO A 85 -11.43 14.42 -0.84
C PRO A 85 -9.94 14.76 -0.68
N GLN A 86 -9.10 13.74 -0.66
CA GLN A 86 -7.65 13.86 -0.65
C GLN A 86 -7.11 12.82 -1.61
N PHE A 87 -6.11 13.21 -2.38
CA PHE A 87 -5.46 12.33 -3.33
C PHE A 87 -3.93 12.43 -3.19
N ASN A 88 -3.29 11.28 -3.19
CA ASN A 88 -1.85 11.16 -3.28
C ASN A 88 -1.50 9.84 -3.97
N TRP A 89 -0.47 9.86 -4.79
CA TRP A 89 0.02 8.65 -5.44
C TRP A 89 0.82 7.73 -4.50
N GLY A 90 1.24 8.25 -3.34
CA GLY A 90 1.98 7.50 -2.33
C GLY A 90 3.51 7.63 -2.44
N TYR A 91 4.02 8.50 -3.31
CA TYR A 91 5.46 8.68 -3.53
C TYR A 91 6.12 9.71 -2.60
N ASP A 92 5.54 9.94 -1.43
CA ASP A 92 6.06 10.80 -0.37
C ASP A 92 6.18 10.04 0.97
N PRO A 93 7.06 9.01 1.02
CA PRO A 93 7.13 8.08 2.14
C PRO A 93 7.51 8.76 3.45
N LYS A 94 6.81 8.40 4.50
CA LYS A 94 7.03 8.85 5.87
C LYS A 94 7.53 7.73 6.76
N ASN A 95 6.84 6.59 6.77
CA ASN A 95 7.23 5.40 7.52
C ASN A 95 7.32 4.20 6.57
N TYR A 96 8.53 3.65 6.42
CA TYR A 96 8.78 2.53 5.52
C TYR A 96 8.31 1.21 6.10
N ASN A 97 7.84 0.33 5.22
CA ASN A 97 7.36 -1.02 5.56
C ASN A 97 6.18 -1.02 6.55
N VAL A 98 5.44 0.07 6.60
CA VAL A 98 4.23 0.24 7.42
C VAL A 98 3.06 0.47 6.47
N PRO A 99 1.95 -0.27 6.56
CA PRO A 99 0.79 -0.05 5.70
C PRO A 99 0.18 1.34 5.87
N GLU A 100 -0.19 1.97 4.76
CA GLU A 100 -0.85 3.28 4.73
C GLU A 100 -2.18 3.27 5.47
N GLY A 101 -2.37 4.22 6.37
CA GLY A 101 -3.54 4.26 7.24
C GLY A 101 -4.81 4.73 6.56
N SER A 102 -4.72 5.61 5.57
CA SER A 102 -5.89 6.10 4.85
C SER A 102 -6.63 5.00 4.08
N TYR A 103 -5.95 3.90 3.78
CA TYR A 103 -6.52 2.71 3.14
C TYR A 103 -7.15 1.72 4.11
N SER A 104 -6.98 1.91 5.41
CA SER A 104 -7.62 1.07 6.44
C SER A 104 -8.96 1.66 6.89
N THR A 105 -9.81 0.82 7.46
CA THR A 105 -11.10 1.29 8.04
C THR A 105 -10.91 2.05 9.34
N ASP A 106 -9.78 1.83 10.03
CA ASP A 106 -9.39 2.58 11.22
C ASP A 106 -7.91 2.99 11.13
N PRO A 107 -7.61 4.22 10.68
CA PRO A 107 -6.23 4.71 10.55
C PRO A 107 -5.51 4.86 11.90
N TYR A 108 -6.23 4.98 13.01
CA TYR A 108 -5.64 5.16 14.33
C TYR A 108 -5.23 3.86 15.01
N SER A 109 -5.64 2.72 14.44
CA SER A 109 -5.28 1.39 14.93
C SER A 109 -4.19 0.75 14.05
N PRO A 110 -2.92 0.71 14.49
CA PRO A 110 -1.86 0.06 13.72
C PRO A 110 -2.16 -1.42 13.43
N GLY A 111 -2.80 -2.10 14.38
CA GLY A 111 -3.20 -3.50 14.19
C GLY A 111 -4.23 -3.67 13.08
N THR A 112 -5.19 -2.76 12.97
CA THR A 112 -6.21 -2.79 11.90
C THR A 112 -5.57 -2.58 10.53
N ARG A 113 -4.65 -1.61 10.38
CA ARG A 113 -3.91 -1.39 9.12
C ARG A 113 -3.24 -2.67 8.63
N ILE A 114 -2.49 -3.33 9.53
CA ILE A 114 -1.73 -4.53 9.19
C ILE A 114 -2.68 -5.69 8.86
N LYS A 115 -3.72 -5.87 9.66
CA LYS A 115 -4.68 -6.96 9.46
C LYS A 115 -5.41 -6.84 8.13
N GLU A 116 -5.99 -5.68 7.84
CA GLU A 116 -6.74 -5.45 6.59
C GLU A 116 -5.85 -5.55 5.35
N PHE A 117 -4.61 -5.07 5.45
CA PHE A 117 -3.62 -5.23 4.40
C PHE A 117 -3.33 -6.71 4.11
N LYS A 118 -3.15 -7.54 5.15
CA LYS A 118 -2.97 -8.98 5.03
C LYS A 118 -4.21 -9.68 4.48
N GLU A 119 -5.41 -9.28 4.91
CA GLU A 119 -6.67 -9.79 4.38
C GLU A 119 -6.80 -9.55 2.87
N MET A 120 -6.44 -8.36 2.41
CA MET A 120 -6.37 -8.03 0.99
C MET A 120 -5.40 -8.97 0.24
N VAL A 121 -4.19 -9.14 0.74
CA VAL A 121 -3.18 -10.01 0.12
C VAL A 121 -3.71 -11.45 0.02
N MET A 122 -4.25 -12.00 1.11
CA MET A 122 -4.82 -13.35 1.13
C MET A 122 -5.96 -13.51 0.12
N ALA A 123 -6.87 -12.53 0.03
CA ALA A 123 -8.00 -12.59 -0.89
C ALA A 123 -7.52 -12.62 -2.36
N LEU A 124 -6.53 -11.82 -2.69
CA LEU A 124 -5.92 -11.80 -4.02
C LEU A 124 -5.17 -13.10 -4.32
N HIS A 125 -4.36 -13.60 -3.39
CA HIS A 125 -3.67 -14.89 -3.54
C HIS A 125 -4.66 -16.04 -3.73
N LYS A 126 -5.72 -16.09 -2.95
CA LYS A 126 -6.79 -17.08 -3.10
C LYS A 126 -7.50 -17.00 -4.45
N ALA A 127 -7.56 -15.82 -5.04
CA ALA A 127 -8.11 -15.59 -6.37
C ALA A 127 -7.14 -15.95 -7.52
N GLY A 128 -5.90 -16.35 -7.20
CA GLY A 128 -4.86 -16.64 -8.17
C GLY A 128 -4.10 -15.40 -8.65
N ILE A 129 -4.24 -14.26 -7.96
CA ILE A 129 -3.64 -12.97 -8.32
C ILE A 129 -2.45 -12.71 -7.38
N ARG A 130 -1.25 -12.51 -7.94
CA ARG A 130 -0.04 -12.14 -7.21
C ARG A 130 -0.08 -10.67 -6.81
N VAL A 131 0.64 -10.34 -5.76
CA VAL A 131 0.77 -8.97 -5.27
C VAL A 131 2.22 -8.50 -5.44
N ILE A 132 2.39 -7.33 -6.01
CA ILE A 132 3.67 -6.63 -6.19
C ILE A 132 3.51 -5.25 -5.54
N PHE A 133 4.48 -4.84 -4.75
CA PHE A 133 4.49 -3.51 -4.11
C PHE A 133 5.48 -2.59 -4.79
N ASP A 134 5.05 -1.36 -5.06
CA ASP A 134 5.95 -0.27 -5.39
C ASP A 134 6.55 0.28 -4.10
N ALA A 135 7.86 0.13 -3.94
CA ALA A 135 8.58 0.50 -2.74
C ALA A 135 9.50 1.69 -2.98
N VAL A 136 9.20 2.82 -2.36
CA VAL A 136 9.92 4.08 -2.52
C VAL A 136 11.01 4.20 -1.44
N TYR A 137 12.23 3.76 -1.74
CA TYR A 137 13.36 3.80 -0.79
C TYR A 137 14.40 4.87 -1.11
N ASN A 138 14.23 5.60 -2.21
CA ASN A 138 15.22 6.57 -2.69
C ASN A 138 15.12 7.93 -2.02
N HIS A 139 13.98 8.30 -1.41
CA HIS A 139 13.79 9.57 -0.72
C HIS A 139 12.79 9.46 0.44
N THR A 140 12.74 10.51 1.27
CA THR A 140 11.69 10.74 2.27
C THR A 140 10.95 12.02 1.96
N PHE A 141 9.72 12.15 2.45
CA PHE A 141 8.92 13.36 2.28
C PHE A 141 9.60 14.62 2.84
N ASP A 142 10.14 14.52 4.06
CA ASP A 142 10.81 15.62 4.75
C ASP A 142 12.03 15.10 5.52
N ILE A 143 13.24 15.49 5.10
CA ILE A 143 14.47 15.05 5.76
C ILE A 143 14.52 15.53 7.21
N ASN A 144 14.27 16.81 7.45
CA ASN A 144 14.45 17.42 8.78
C ASN A 144 13.43 16.90 9.80
N GLY A 145 12.21 16.63 9.35
CA GLY A 145 11.14 16.06 10.17
C GLY A 145 11.13 14.53 10.22
N SER A 146 11.98 13.85 9.47
CA SER A 146 11.97 12.38 9.41
C SER A 146 12.37 11.73 10.72
N ASN A 147 11.82 10.55 10.98
CA ASN A 147 12.20 9.75 12.13
C ASN A 147 13.68 9.33 12.08
N PHE A 148 14.25 9.14 10.90
CA PHE A 148 15.67 8.84 10.72
C PHE A 148 16.58 9.98 11.17
N GLN A 149 16.29 11.21 10.73
CA GLN A 149 17.08 12.38 11.11
C GLN A 149 16.97 12.69 12.61
N ARG A 150 15.78 12.49 13.20
CA ARG A 150 15.57 12.67 14.65
C ARG A 150 16.27 11.61 15.49
N THR A 151 16.35 10.37 15.01
CA THR A 151 16.98 9.27 15.73
C THR A 151 18.50 9.33 15.67
N TYR A 152 19.05 9.58 14.48
CA TYR A 152 20.48 9.69 14.27
C TYR A 152 20.79 10.76 13.22
N PRO A 153 21.01 12.01 13.65
CA PRO A 153 21.24 13.14 12.76
C PRO A 153 22.42 12.91 11.79
N ASP A 154 22.21 13.28 10.54
CA ASP A 154 23.22 13.27 9.47
C ASP A 154 23.79 11.89 9.07
N TYR A 155 23.21 10.80 9.57
CA TYR A 155 23.68 9.46 9.24
C TYR A 155 23.02 8.88 7.97
N TYR A 156 21.72 9.01 7.85
CA TYR A 156 20.96 8.33 6.79
C TYR A 156 20.94 9.07 5.46
N TYR A 157 21.10 10.39 5.49
CA TYR A 157 20.92 11.23 4.31
C TYR A 157 22.27 11.70 3.74
N ARG A 158 22.40 11.55 2.42
CA ARG A 158 23.60 11.98 1.71
C ARG A 158 23.70 13.52 1.66
N LYS A 159 24.90 14.03 1.81
CA LYS A 159 25.22 15.44 1.64
C LYS A 159 26.19 15.64 0.48
N ASN A 160 26.03 16.74 -0.23
CA ASN A 160 26.97 17.18 -1.24
C ASN A 160 28.24 17.75 -0.59
N LYS A 161 29.21 18.22 -1.42
CA LYS A 161 30.49 18.76 -0.92
C LYS A 161 30.33 20.05 -0.10
N GLU A 162 29.23 20.78 -0.27
CA GLU A 162 28.89 21.98 0.50
C GLU A 162 28.12 21.66 1.80
N GLY A 163 27.92 20.40 2.13
CA GLY A 163 27.22 19.96 3.33
C GLY A 163 25.68 20.05 3.25
N LYS A 164 25.13 20.34 2.07
CA LYS A 164 23.67 20.33 1.85
C LYS A 164 23.19 18.92 1.52
N TYR A 165 21.98 18.59 1.95
CA TYR A 165 21.37 17.34 1.55
C TYR A 165 21.21 17.27 0.03
N SER A 166 21.55 16.13 -0.55
CA SER A 166 21.34 15.88 -1.97
C SER A 166 19.92 15.38 -2.22
N ASP A 167 19.34 15.82 -3.34
CA ASP A 167 18.10 15.24 -3.83
C ASP A 167 18.34 13.78 -4.24
N GLY A 168 17.49 12.89 -3.76
CA GLY A 168 17.24 11.48 -4.05
C GLY A 168 18.34 10.55 -4.44
#